data_42da05cf7adf51dd30e308eac083985c
#
_entry.id   42da05cf7adf51dd30e308eac083985c
#
_cell.length_a   1.000
_cell.length_b   1.000
_cell.length_c   1.000
_cell.angle_alpha   90.00
_cell.angle_beta   90.00
_cell.angle_gamma   90.00
#
_symmetry.space_group_name_H-M   'P 1'
#
loop_
_entity.id
_entity.type
_entity.pdbx_description
1 polymer ?
#
loop_
_entity_poly.entity_id
_entity_poly.type
_entity_poly.pdbx_seq_one_letter_code
_entity_poly.pdbx_strand_id
1 'polypeptide(L)'
;MSRVNELFEKKLSVVNFGIESFYRDLRAQNVSSVHVDWKPIAGGDKKVAGYLKSLKKEDLMEKIEAANREALSRILSAQPALVGMSTAGEAIPGMTPKTILHAGPPIAWENMCGPMKGAVMGGLIYEGLAKNLEEAEKVAASGEITFDSCHHHHTVGPMAGIVT
;
A
#
# COMPACT_ATOMS: atom_id res chain seq x y z
N MET A 1 32.66 15.59 39.66
CA MET A 1 33.27 14.44 38.91
C MET A 1 32.96 14.60 37.43
N SER A 2 33.92 14.26 36.59
CA SER A 2 33.70 14.32 35.13
C SER A 2 32.69 13.23 34.73
N ARG A 3 31.78 13.51 33.79
CA ARG A 3 30.84 12.49 33.23
C ARG A 3 31.53 11.23 32.71
N VAL A 4 32.80 11.31 32.36
CA VAL A 4 33.61 10.18 31.93
C VAL A 4 33.92 9.22 33.09
N ASN A 5 34.14 9.75 34.30
CA ASN A 5 34.40 8.89 35.46
C ASN A 5 33.17 8.07 35.88
N GLU A 6 31.98 8.60 35.68
CA GLU A 6 30.73 7.88 35.96
C GLU A 6 30.53 6.64 35.08
N LEU A 7 31.18 6.56 33.90
CA LEU A 7 31.13 5.38 33.03
C LEU A 7 31.84 4.17 33.66
N PHE A 8 32.86 4.39 34.48
CA PHE A 8 33.58 3.32 35.13
C PHE A 8 32.90 2.79 36.40
N GLU A 9 31.91 3.52 36.90
CA GLU A 9 31.10 3.13 38.06
C GLU A 9 29.82 2.38 37.72
N LYS A 10 29.46 2.34 36.42
CA LYS A 10 28.23 1.74 35.92
C LYS A 10 28.51 0.52 35.03
N LYS A 11 27.54 -0.41 34.97
CA LYS A 11 27.60 -1.50 34.03
C LYS A 11 27.54 -0.92 32.60
N LEU A 12 28.57 -1.22 31.81
CA LEU A 12 28.68 -0.74 30.45
C LEU A 12 27.59 -1.32 29.56
N SER A 13 27.01 -0.48 28.70
CA SER A 13 26.16 -0.86 27.59
C SER A 13 26.71 -0.15 26.34
N VAL A 14 27.06 -0.92 25.32
CA VAL A 14 27.79 -0.43 24.14
C VAL A 14 26.98 -0.65 22.87
N VAL A 15 26.92 0.37 22.02
CA VAL A 15 26.44 0.27 20.66
C VAL A 15 27.65 0.34 19.73
N ASN A 16 27.87 -0.76 18.99
CA ASN A 16 28.98 -0.86 18.04
C ASN A 16 28.51 -0.55 16.62
N PHE A 17 29.18 0.40 15.98
CA PHE A 17 28.99 0.73 14.57
C PHE A 17 30.26 0.39 13.79
N GLY A 18 30.15 -0.33 12.70
CA GLY A 18 31.28 -0.62 11.80
C GLY A 18 31.83 -2.03 11.98
N ILE A 19 33.04 -2.18 12.47
CA ILE A 19 33.75 -3.47 12.47
C ILE A 19 33.13 -4.44 13.50
N GLU A 20 32.62 -5.55 13.03
CA GLU A 20 31.93 -6.55 13.84
C GLU A 20 32.82 -7.23 14.88
N SER A 21 34.15 -7.32 14.62
CA SER A 21 35.08 -7.93 15.60
C SER A 21 35.04 -7.24 16.96
N PHE A 22 34.92 -5.93 17.00
CA PHE A 22 34.79 -5.19 18.28
C PHE A 22 33.54 -5.58 19.06
N TYR A 23 32.43 -5.82 18.37
CA TYR A 23 31.23 -6.36 19.03
C TYR A 23 31.48 -7.75 19.60
N ARG A 24 32.16 -8.63 18.86
CA ARG A 24 32.49 -10.00 19.33
C ARG A 24 33.40 -9.96 20.56
N ASP A 25 34.40 -9.09 20.55
CA ASP A 25 35.32 -8.93 21.69
C ASP A 25 34.58 -8.40 22.95
N LEU A 26 33.68 -7.45 22.80
CA LEU A 26 32.85 -6.94 23.89
C LEU A 26 31.94 -8.06 24.45
N ARG A 27 31.35 -8.87 23.57
CA ARG A 27 30.52 -10.01 23.98
C ARG A 27 31.33 -11.09 24.72
N ALA A 28 32.56 -11.36 24.27
CA ALA A 28 33.46 -12.31 24.93
C ALA A 28 33.83 -11.86 26.36
N GLN A 29 33.86 -10.54 26.58
CA GLN A 29 34.09 -9.93 27.90
C GLN A 29 32.79 -9.75 28.72
N ASN A 30 31.65 -10.32 28.30
CA ASN A 30 30.35 -10.19 28.93
C ASN A 30 29.83 -8.74 29.03
N VAL A 31 30.30 -7.85 28.15
CA VAL A 31 29.76 -6.49 28.05
C VAL A 31 28.45 -6.51 27.26
N SER A 32 27.42 -5.89 27.82
CA SER A 32 26.14 -5.69 27.12
C SER A 32 26.38 -4.84 25.89
N SER A 33 26.21 -5.43 24.69
CA SER A 33 26.51 -4.74 23.44
C SER A 33 25.52 -5.12 22.36
N VAL A 34 25.26 -4.16 21.48
CA VAL A 34 24.45 -4.28 20.25
C VAL A 34 25.32 -3.91 19.06
N HIS A 35 25.33 -4.72 18.03
CA HIS A 35 25.97 -4.39 16.75
C HIS A 35 24.93 -3.83 15.78
N VAL A 36 25.26 -2.69 15.16
CA VAL A 36 24.44 -2.05 14.14
C VAL A 36 25.13 -2.24 12.78
N ASP A 37 24.51 -2.99 11.88
CA ASP A 37 24.92 -3.09 10.48
C ASP A 37 24.53 -1.78 9.76
N TRP A 38 25.37 -0.75 10.01
CA TRP A 38 25.14 0.56 9.43
C TRP A 38 25.47 0.56 7.94
N LYS A 39 24.52 1.09 7.16
CA LYS A 39 24.71 1.33 5.73
C LYS A 39 24.45 2.80 5.43
N PRO A 40 25.22 3.41 4.52
CA PRO A 40 24.97 4.79 4.13
C PRO A 40 23.58 4.95 3.52
N ILE A 41 23.00 6.12 3.70
CA ILE A 41 21.68 6.45 3.11
C ILE A 41 21.72 6.15 1.62
N ALA A 42 20.68 5.49 1.11
CA ALA A 42 20.56 5.06 -0.29
C ALA A 42 21.72 4.15 -0.78
N GLY A 43 22.33 3.36 0.12
CA GLY A 43 23.48 2.53 -0.24
C GLY A 43 24.72 3.32 -0.68
N GLY A 44 24.78 4.63 -0.43
CA GLY A 44 25.85 5.55 -0.86
C GLY A 44 25.61 6.21 -2.21
N ASP A 45 24.47 5.95 -2.88
CA ASP A 45 24.10 6.65 -4.12
C ASP A 45 23.76 8.12 -3.81
N LYS A 46 24.63 9.02 -4.30
CA LYS A 46 24.53 10.47 -4.05
C LYS A 46 23.27 11.09 -4.68
N LYS A 47 22.81 10.57 -5.82
CA LYS A 47 21.63 11.07 -6.53
C LYS A 47 20.35 10.72 -5.75
N VAL A 48 20.24 9.48 -5.33
CA VAL A 48 19.11 9.00 -4.51
C VAL A 48 19.12 9.66 -3.13
N ALA A 49 20.28 9.81 -2.50
CA ALA A 49 20.43 10.55 -1.25
C ALA A 49 20.00 12.03 -1.39
N GLY A 50 20.29 12.65 -2.53
CA GLY A 50 19.82 13.99 -2.88
C GLY A 50 18.30 14.09 -2.97
N TYR A 51 17.63 13.12 -3.59
CA TYR A 51 16.19 13.06 -3.65
C TYR A 51 15.56 12.88 -2.26
N LEU A 52 16.09 11.97 -1.46
CA LEU A 52 15.63 11.77 -0.09
C LEU A 52 15.78 13.04 0.77
N LYS A 53 16.89 13.78 0.59
CA LYS A 53 17.09 15.09 1.26
C LYS A 53 16.05 16.12 0.81
N SER A 54 15.68 16.11 -0.48
CA SER A 54 14.65 17.03 -1.01
C SER A 54 13.27 16.74 -0.45
N LEU A 55 12.94 15.47 -0.20
CA LEU A 55 11.69 15.05 0.41
C LEU A 55 11.58 15.40 1.91
N LYS A 56 12.73 15.57 2.57
CA LYS A 56 12.79 15.95 4.00
C LYS A 56 12.84 17.47 4.26
N LYS A 57 12.48 18.28 3.27
CA LYS A 57 12.35 19.73 3.48
C LYS A 57 11.21 20.01 4.45
N GLU A 58 11.43 20.92 5.37
CA GLU A 58 10.54 21.22 6.49
C GLU A 58 9.12 21.60 6.01
N ASP A 59 9.03 22.47 5.02
CA ASP A 59 7.76 22.90 4.42
C ASP A 59 6.98 21.74 3.77
N LEU A 60 7.66 20.78 3.14
CA LEU A 60 7.04 19.59 2.56
C LEU A 60 6.58 18.61 3.64
N MET A 61 7.41 18.40 4.66
CA MET A 61 7.05 17.54 5.78
C MET A 61 5.84 18.07 6.55
N GLU A 62 5.78 19.38 6.81
CA GLU A 62 4.62 20.01 7.43
C GLU A 62 3.33 19.80 6.64
N LYS A 63 3.38 19.94 5.30
CA LYS A 63 2.23 19.68 4.41
C LYS A 63 1.79 18.21 4.46
N ILE A 64 2.74 17.28 4.43
CA ILE A 64 2.46 15.84 4.53
C ILE A 64 1.80 15.53 5.87
N GLU A 65 2.36 16.03 6.97
CA GLU A 65 1.82 15.79 8.31
C GLU A 65 0.44 16.42 8.51
N ALA A 66 0.21 17.60 7.93
CA ALA A 66 -1.11 18.23 7.95
C ALA A 66 -2.14 17.41 7.17
N ALA A 67 -1.79 16.94 5.97
CA ALA A 67 -2.66 16.09 5.16
C ALA A 67 -2.95 14.74 5.86
N ASN A 68 -1.95 14.12 6.47
CA ASN A 68 -2.12 12.88 7.22
C ASN A 68 -3.02 13.06 8.44
N ARG A 69 -2.87 14.14 9.20
CA ARG A 69 -3.76 14.46 10.34
C ARG A 69 -5.20 14.65 9.89
N GLU A 70 -5.41 15.37 8.79
CA GLU A 70 -6.74 15.59 8.22
C GLU A 70 -7.37 14.27 7.76
N ALA A 71 -6.64 13.46 7.00
CA ALA A 71 -7.10 12.15 6.54
C ALA A 71 -7.47 11.23 7.72
N LEU A 72 -6.59 11.15 8.73
CA LEU A 72 -6.83 10.36 9.92
C LEU A 72 -8.05 10.85 10.69
N SER A 73 -8.22 12.16 10.85
CA SER A 73 -9.39 12.76 11.50
C SER A 73 -10.67 12.37 10.80
N ARG A 74 -10.73 12.45 9.47
CA ARG A 74 -11.89 12.05 8.68
C ARG A 74 -12.21 10.57 8.82
N ILE A 75 -11.20 9.70 8.76
CA ILE A 75 -11.36 8.25 8.92
C ILE A 75 -11.93 7.92 10.30
N LEU A 76 -11.36 8.49 11.36
CA LEU A 76 -11.75 8.19 12.74
C LEU A 76 -13.11 8.79 13.11
N SER A 77 -13.52 9.90 12.50
CA SER A 77 -14.83 10.54 12.74
C SER A 77 -15.93 9.99 11.84
N ALA A 78 -15.61 9.24 10.80
CA ALA A 78 -16.61 8.69 9.89
C ALA A 78 -17.52 7.69 10.60
N GLN A 79 -18.82 7.87 10.43
CA GLN A 79 -19.84 6.95 10.91
C GLN A 79 -20.66 6.47 9.71
N PRO A 80 -20.26 5.36 9.06
CA PRO A 80 -20.99 4.83 7.92
C PRO A 80 -22.37 4.36 8.33
N ALA A 81 -23.38 4.71 7.55
CA ALA A 81 -24.75 4.29 7.74
C ALA A 81 -25.31 3.75 6.42
N LEU A 82 -26.10 2.69 6.50
CA LEU A 82 -26.87 2.22 5.34
C LEU A 82 -28.03 3.21 5.08
N VAL A 83 -27.94 3.93 3.98
CA VAL A 83 -28.95 4.96 3.61
C VAL A 83 -29.94 4.47 2.56
N GLY A 84 -29.62 3.37 1.86
CA GLY A 84 -30.47 2.80 0.82
C GLY A 84 -29.77 1.71 0.03
N MET A 85 -30.47 1.18 -0.96
CA MET A 85 -29.98 0.23 -1.96
C MET A 85 -30.33 0.78 -3.35
N SER A 86 -29.40 0.64 -4.30
CA SER A 86 -29.60 1.02 -5.68
C SER A 86 -28.74 0.14 -6.59
N THR A 87 -28.92 0.26 -7.90
CA THR A 87 -28.02 -0.37 -8.87
C THR A 87 -26.68 0.36 -8.93
N ALA A 88 -25.62 -0.33 -9.32
CA ALA A 88 -24.29 0.30 -9.47
C ALA A 88 -24.34 1.42 -10.53
N GLY A 89 -25.07 1.22 -11.62
CA GLY A 89 -25.22 2.22 -12.69
C GLY A 89 -25.87 3.53 -12.23
N GLU A 90 -26.73 3.50 -11.19
CA GLU A 90 -27.36 4.69 -10.63
C GLU A 90 -26.54 5.32 -9.49
N ALA A 91 -25.92 4.48 -8.67
CA ALA A 91 -25.27 4.90 -7.42
C ALA A 91 -23.81 5.31 -7.60
N ILE A 92 -23.10 4.74 -8.58
CA ILE A 92 -21.66 4.92 -8.73
C ILE A 92 -21.36 5.89 -9.87
N PRO A 93 -20.66 7.00 -9.60
CA PRO A 93 -20.32 7.97 -10.64
C PRO A 93 -19.49 7.35 -11.78
N GLY A 94 -19.86 7.62 -13.02
CA GLY A 94 -19.13 7.19 -14.21
C GLY A 94 -19.33 5.74 -14.63
N MET A 95 -20.23 4.99 -13.98
CA MET A 95 -20.65 3.66 -14.44
C MET A 95 -21.39 3.74 -15.78
N THR A 96 -21.15 2.76 -16.62
CA THR A 96 -21.86 2.52 -17.88
C THR A 96 -22.33 1.08 -17.94
N PRO A 97 -23.29 0.70 -18.82
CA PRO A 97 -23.73 -0.69 -18.97
C PRO A 97 -22.63 -1.68 -19.36
N LYS A 98 -21.45 -1.21 -19.74
CA LYS A 98 -20.30 -2.03 -20.12
C LYS A 98 -19.08 -1.78 -19.21
N THR A 99 -19.28 -1.23 -18.01
CA THR A 99 -18.21 -0.99 -17.03
C THR A 99 -18.24 -2.06 -15.94
N ILE A 100 -17.12 -2.68 -15.69
CA ILE A 100 -16.90 -3.58 -14.56
C ILE A 100 -15.81 -2.97 -13.66
N LEU A 101 -16.14 -2.74 -12.41
CA LEU A 101 -15.18 -2.23 -11.43
C LEU A 101 -14.64 -3.37 -10.57
N HIS A 102 -13.38 -3.23 -10.16
CA HIS A 102 -12.70 -4.20 -9.31
C HIS A 102 -11.88 -3.50 -8.21
N ALA A 103 -11.57 -4.21 -7.13
CA ALA A 103 -10.64 -3.73 -6.11
C ALA A 103 -9.18 -3.81 -6.63
N GLY A 104 -8.35 -2.88 -6.17
CA GLY A 104 -6.94 -2.82 -6.54
C GLY A 104 -6.66 -1.90 -7.74
N PRO A 105 -5.41 -1.83 -8.19
CA PRO A 105 -5.01 -0.97 -9.30
C PRO A 105 -5.62 -1.44 -10.62
N PRO A 106 -5.74 -0.55 -11.62
CA PRO A 106 -6.19 -0.93 -12.96
C PRO A 106 -5.38 -2.10 -13.52
N ILE A 107 -6.08 -3.08 -14.08
CA ILE A 107 -5.48 -4.28 -14.66
C ILE A 107 -6.24 -4.69 -15.93
N ALA A 108 -5.50 -5.00 -16.98
CA ALA A 108 -6.08 -5.50 -18.22
C ALA A 108 -6.53 -6.97 -18.07
N TRP A 109 -7.54 -7.37 -18.84
CA TRP A 109 -8.13 -8.71 -18.81
C TRP A 109 -7.08 -9.83 -18.84
N GLU A 110 -6.09 -9.71 -19.72
CA GLU A 110 -5.05 -10.72 -19.94
C GLU A 110 -4.24 -11.00 -18.67
N ASN A 111 -4.04 -9.96 -17.88
CA ASN A 111 -3.20 -9.96 -16.68
C ASN A 111 -3.99 -10.29 -15.40
N MET A 112 -5.31 -10.43 -15.48
CA MET A 112 -6.14 -10.78 -14.33
C MET A 112 -5.85 -12.20 -13.85
N CYS A 113 -5.83 -12.39 -12.54
CA CYS A 113 -5.71 -13.72 -11.93
C CYS A 113 -7.00 -14.55 -12.14
N GLY A 114 -6.89 -15.88 -12.02
CA GLY A 114 -8.00 -16.80 -12.23
C GLY A 114 -9.29 -16.44 -11.46
N PRO A 115 -9.24 -16.19 -10.15
CA PRO A 115 -10.42 -15.79 -9.38
C PRO A 115 -11.09 -14.50 -9.91
N MET A 116 -10.31 -13.51 -10.33
CA MET A 116 -10.85 -12.26 -10.88
C MET A 116 -11.49 -12.50 -12.25
N LYS A 117 -10.86 -13.28 -13.14
CA LYS A 117 -11.46 -13.69 -14.42
C LYS A 117 -12.76 -14.43 -14.20
N GLY A 118 -12.80 -15.33 -13.23
CA GLY A 118 -14.03 -16.05 -12.85
C GLY A 118 -15.15 -15.12 -12.39
N ALA A 119 -14.83 -14.12 -11.57
CA ALA A 119 -15.78 -13.11 -11.11
C ALA A 119 -16.33 -12.28 -12.28
N VAL A 120 -15.45 -11.80 -13.18
CA VAL A 120 -15.85 -11.04 -14.38
C VAL A 120 -16.77 -11.86 -15.26
N MET A 121 -16.39 -13.10 -15.58
CA MET A 121 -17.24 -13.98 -16.41
C MET A 121 -18.60 -14.26 -15.76
N GLY A 122 -18.60 -14.48 -14.44
CA GLY A 122 -19.84 -14.65 -13.68
C GLY A 122 -20.73 -13.42 -13.74
N GLY A 123 -20.14 -12.22 -13.59
CA GLY A 123 -20.85 -10.94 -13.71
C GLY A 123 -21.46 -10.75 -15.11
N LEU A 124 -20.69 -11.01 -16.17
CA LEU A 124 -21.19 -10.89 -17.55
C LEU A 124 -22.38 -11.83 -17.82
N ILE A 125 -22.36 -13.02 -17.24
CA ILE A 125 -23.51 -13.95 -17.35
C ILE A 125 -24.70 -13.44 -16.53
N TYR A 126 -24.45 -12.94 -15.32
CA TYR A 126 -25.47 -12.42 -14.44
C TYR A 126 -26.20 -11.21 -15.04
N GLU A 127 -25.44 -10.29 -15.66
CA GLU A 127 -25.98 -9.12 -16.36
C GLU A 127 -26.59 -9.44 -17.74
N GLY A 128 -26.54 -10.70 -18.17
CA GLY A 128 -27.12 -11.13 -19.45
C GLY A 128 -26.30 -10.76 -20.68
N LEU A 129 -25.03 -10.34 -20.50
CA LEU A 129 -24.12 -10.01 -21.60
C LEU A 129 -23.48 -11.25 -22.23
N ALA A 130 -23.56 -12.39 -21.55
CA ALA A 130 -23.11 -13.69 -22.06
C ALA A 130 -24.00 -14.81 -21.55
N LYS A 131 -24.11 -15.91 -22.32
CA LYS A 131 -24.96 -17.07 -21.98
C LYS A 131 -24.23 -18.16 -21.19
N ASN A 132 -22.91 -18.19 -21.30
CA ASN A 132 -22.05 -19.19 -20.69
C ASN A 132 -20.62 -18.66 -20.51
N LEU A 133 -19.76 -19.42 -19.85
CA LEU A 133 -18.39 -19.04 -19.57
C LEU A 133 -17.55 -18.79 -20.81
N GLU A 134 -17.72 -19.61 -21.86
CA GLU A 134 -16.98 -19.46 -23.13
C GLU A 134 -17.32 -18.13 -23.83
N GLU A 135 -18.60 -17.80 -23.87
CA GLU A 135 -19.07 -16.53 -24.44
C GLU A 135 -18.61 -15.35 -23.56
N ALA A 136 -18.69 -15.49 -22.25
CA ALA A 136 -18.24 -14.47 -21.30
C ALA A 136 -16.73 -14.15 -21.42
N GLU A 137 -15.90 -15.18 -21.62
CA GLU A 137 -14.48 -15.00 -21.85
C GLU A 137 -14.21 -14.21 -23.15
N LYS A 138 -14.94 -14.55 -24.24
CA LYS A 138 -14.85 -13.82 -25.52
C LYS A 138 -15.27 -12.36 -25.37
N VAL A 139 -16.36 -12.09 -24.66
CA VAL A 139 -16.84 -10.73 -24.40
C VAL A 139 -15.84 -9.96 -23.55
N ALA A 140 -15.29 -10.56 -22.49
CA ALA A 140 -14.28 -9.91 -21.65
C ALA A 140 -12.99 -9.58 -22.41
N ALA A 141 -12.58 -10.45 -23.35
CA ALA A 141 -11.38 -10.27 -24.17
C ALA A 141 -11.59 -9.37 -25.39
N SER A 142 -12.83 -9.04 -25.74
CA SER A 142 -13.14 -8.29 -26.98
C SER A 142 -12.73 -6.81 -26.95
N GLY A 143 -12.48 -6.26 -25.76
CA GLY A 143 -12.28 -4.83 -25.55
C GLY A 143 -13.58 -4.01 -25.48
N GLU A 144 -14.75 -4.64 -25.52
CA GLU A 144 -16.04 -3.97 -25.36
C GLU A 144 -16.35 -3.64 -23.90
N ILE A 145 -15.75 -4.35 -22.96
CA ILE A 145 -15.92 -4.14 -21.53
C ILE A 145 -14.80 -3.24 -21.01
N THR A 146 -15.18 -2.20 -20.32
CA THR A 146 -14.25 -1.32 -19.62
C THR A 146 -13.99 -1.87 -18.21
N PHE A 147 -12.75 -2.16 -17.89
CA PHE A 147 -12.32 -2.54 -16.53
C PHE A 147 -11.68 -1.36 -15.85
N ASP A 148 -12.15 -1.01 -14.64
CA ASP A 148 -11.58 0.08 -13.90
C ASP A 148 -11.54 -0.22 -12.38
N SER A 149 -10.84 0.60 -11.67
CA SER A 149 -10.65 0.47 -10.23
C SER A 149 -11.79 1.14 -9.46
N CYS A 150 -12.35 0.46 -8.48
CA CYS A 150 -13.43 1.00 -7.64
C CYS A 150 -13.11 2.38 -7.06
N HIS A 151 -11.87 2.61 -6.64
CA HIS A 151 -11.50 3.89 -6.04
C HIS A 151 -11.45 5.07 -7.03
N HIS A 152 -11.33 4.85 -8.34
CA HIS A 152 -11.51 5.89 -9.34
C HIS A 152 -12.95 6.39 -9.42
N HIS A 153 -13.88 5.58 -8.98
CA HIS A 153 -15.33 5.86 -8.97
C HIS A 153 -15.85 6.19 -7.57
N HIS A 154 -14.98 6.52 -6.62
CA HIS A 154 -15.31 6.82 -5.23
C HIS A 154 -16.15 5.73 -4.52
N THR A 155 -15.95 4.47 -4.91
CA THR A 155 -16.64 3.32 -4.34
C THR A 155 -15.68 2.26 -3.83
N VAL A 156 -16.21 1.31 -3.09
CA VAL A 156 -15.45 0.17 -2.53
C VAL A 156 -15.99 -1.10 -3.14
N GLY A 157 -15.11 -1.86 -3.78
CA GLY A 157 -15.44 -3.18 -4.32
C GLY A 157 -15.05 -4.32 -3.36
N PRO A 158 -15.68 -5.49 -3.51
CA PRO A 158 -15.30 -6.67 -2.77
C PRO A 158 -13.90 -7.14 -3.18
N MET A 159 -13.14 -7.66 -2.21
CA MET A 159 -11.83 -8.27 -2.49
C MET A 159 -12.03 -9.53 -3.36
N ALA A 160 -11.27 -9.65 -4.46
CA ALA A 160 -11.41 -10.69 -5.47
C ALA A 160 -12.82 -10.79 -6.11
N GLY A 161 -13.62 -9.73 -6.02
CA GLY A 161 -14.92 -9.61 -6.66
C GLY A 161 -14.96 -8.42 -7.62
N ILE A 162 -16.14 -8.21 -8.17
CA ILE A 162 -16.43 -7.15 -9.11
C ILE A 162 -17.68 -6.38 -8.70
N VAL A 163 -17.87 -5.20 -9.29
CA VAL A 163 -19.10 -4.42 -9.28
C VAL A 163 -19.54 -4.24 -10.72
N THR A 164 -20.74 -4.62 -11.05
CA THR A 164 -21.37 -4.53 -12.38
C THR A 164 -22.54 -3.58 -12.36
#